data_07e6e524755a16fa5c8f82b62487df21
#
_entry.id   07e6e524755a16fa5c8f82b62487df21
#
_cell.length_a   1.000
_cell.length_b   1.000
_cell.length_c   1.000
_cell.angle_alpha   90.00
_cell.angle_beta   90.00
_cell.angle_gamma   90.00
#
_symmetry.space_group_name_H-M   'P 1'
#
loop_
_entity.id
_entity.type
_entity.pdbx_description
1 polymer ?
#
loop_
_entity_poly.entity_id
_entity_poly.type
_entity_poly.pdbx_seq_one_letter_code
_entity_poly.pdbx_strand_id
1 'polypeptide(L)'
;WYGFAFVFFAMGKLIKFYLNKRIPLWSVVSVCTLATLGILIFVITVVVIRLSVPKDDKKSLDFLVILGAKTDFDKKESDCIYRLEKAIDYINENPGTIIVISGGMQKNGKIESLEMADYLIERGIDRDNILVEVESHNTRENLIYSKALMDNYNEEMKINTDFIIRNDIGPVEVVEARPETIGILTNDFHIFRAMQVAKKLG
;
A
#
# COMPACT_ATOMS: atom_id res chain seq x y z
N TRP A 1 3.53 -19.12 16.46
CA TRP A 1 3.55 -19.90 17.71
C TRP A 1 4.57 -21.06 17.65
N TYR A 2 4.68 -21.81 16.55
CA TYR A 2 5.62 -22.93 16.43
C TYR A 2 7.09 -22.54 16.51
N GLY A 3 7.47 -21.34 16.02
CA GLY A 3 8.84 -20.83 16.10
C GLY A 3 9.30 -20.59 17.54
N PHE A 4 8.45 -20.02 18.39
CA PHE A 4 8.76 -19.81 19.80
C PHE A 4 8.91 -21.14 20.55
N ALA A 5 8.03 -22.09 20.31
CA ALA A 5 8.10 -23.43 20.91
C ALA A 5 9.43 -24.13 20.54
N PHE A 6 9.88 -24.01 19.29
CA PHE A 6 11.15 -24.57 18.84
C PHE A 6 12.37 -23.94 19.54
N VAL A 7 12.36 -22.60 19.71
CA VAL A 7 13.45 -21.89 20.43
C VAL A 7 13.53 -22.33 21.88
N PHE A 8 12.40 -22.42 22.60
CA PHE A 8 12.38 -22.92 23.97
C PHE A 8 12.85 -24.37 24.10
N PHE A 9 12.45 -25.23 23.16
CA PHE A 9 12.87 -26.62 23.13
C PHE A 9 14.39 -26.74 22.88
N ALA A 10 14.94 -25.97 21.95
CA ALA A 10 16.36 -25.94 21.65
C ALA A 10 17.17 -25.41 22.83
N MET A 11 16.72 -24.34 23.50
CA MET A 11 17.33 -23.83 24.73
C MET A 11 17.31 -24.86 25.86
N GLY A 12 16.21 -25.58 26.07
CA GLY A 12 16.13 -26.64 27.06
C GLY A 12 17.15 -27.75 26.82
N LYS A 13 17.35 -28.20 25.57
CA LYS A 13 18.40 -29.17 25.19
C LYS A 13 19.80 -28.62 25.43
N LEU A 14 20.07 -27.36 25.10
CA LEU A 14 21.36 -26.70 25.31
C LEU A 14 21.71 -26.64 26.81
N ILE A 15 20.76 -26.24 27.66
CA ILE A 15 20.89 -26.22 29.11
C ILE A 15 21.18 -27.64 29.66
N LYS A 16 20.44 -28.66 29.17
CA LYS A 16 20.69 -30.06 29.58
C LYS A 16 22.07 -30.54 29.17
N PHE A 17 22.58 -30.18 27.97
CA PHE A 17 23.93 -30.50 27.52
C PHE A 17 25.00 -29.79 28.39
N TYR A 18 24.76 -28.52 28.79
CA TYR A 18 25.66 -27.81 29.69
C TYR A 18 25.69 -28.45 31.08
N LEU A 19 24.54 -28.78 31.67
CA LEU A 19 24.42 -29.42 32.98
C LEU A 19 25.14 -30.78 32.99
N ASN A 20 25.19 -31.47 31.86
CA ASN A 20 25.99 -32.70 31.72
C ASN A 20 27.49 -32.46 31.46
N LYS A 21 28.00 -31.21 31.58
CA LYS A 21 29.40 -30.80 31.35
C LYS A 21 29.97 -31.16 29.98
N ARG A 22 29.12 -31.32 28.98
CA ARG A 22 29.52 -31.65 27.60
C ARG A 22 29.86 -30.46 26.74
N ILE A 23 29.44 -29.26 27.13
CA ILE A 23 29.68 -27.99 26.42
C ILE A 23 30.14 -26.91 27.40
N PRO A 24 31.08 -26.04 27.01
CA PRO A 24 31.59 -24.99 27.86
C PRO A 24 30.53 -23.87 28.05
N LEU A 25 30.52 -23.21 29.22
CA LEU A 25 29.60 -22.18 29.60
C LEU A 25 29.53 -21.03 28.58
N TRP A 26 30.66 -20.60 28.04
CA TRP A 26 30.75 -19.52 27.08
C TRP A 26 29.92 -19.79 25.81
N SER A 27 29.85 -21.05 25.33
CA SER A 27 29.05 -21.39 24.17
C SER A 27 27.54 -21.29 24.43
N VAL A 28 27.09 -21.65 25.64
CA VAL A 28 25.70 -21.49 26.06
C VAL A 28 25.34 -20.01 26.12
N VAL A 29 26.20 -19.21 26.77
CA VAL A 29 26.02 -17.76 26.89
C VAL A 29 25.95 -17.12 25.49
N SER A 30 26.88 -17.44 24.60
CA SER A 30 26.89 -16.89 23.24
C SER A 30 25.59 -17.19 22.47
N VAL A 31 25.12 -18.45 22.52
CA VAL A 31 23.87 -18.83 21.83
C VAL A 31 22.66 -18.11 22.43
N CYS A 32 22.58 -18.02 23.77
CA CYS A 32 21.49 -17.30 24.43
C CYS A 32 21.53 -15.80 24.08
N THR A 33 22.69 -15.17 24.05
CA THR A 33 22.85 -13.77 23.67
C THR A 33 22.41 -13.50 22.23
N LEU A 34 22.83 -14.35 21.29
CA LEU A 34 22.40 -14.23 19.89
C LEU A 34 20.89 -14.44 19.72
N ALA A 35 20.31 -15.39 20.46
CA ALA A 35 18.88 -15.64 20.41
C ALA A 35 18.07 -14.46 20.97
N THR A 36 18.51 -13.89 22.09
CA THR A 36 17.84 -12.71 22.68
C THR A 36 17.97 -11.49 21.77
N LEU A 37 19.13 -11.26 21.17
CA LEU A 37 19.33 -10.18 20.19
C LEU A 37 18.41 -10.34 18.96
N GLY A 38 18.31 -11.56 18.43
CA GLY A 38 17.41 -11.86 17.30
C GLY A 38 15.94 -11.59 17.64
N ILE A 39 15.49 -11.99 18.85
CA ILE A 39 14.13 -11.71 19.32
C ILE A 39 13.92 -10.20 19.46
N LEU A 40 14.88 -9.47 20.02
CA LEU A 40 14.79 -8.02 20.19
C LEU A 40 14.67 -7.31 18.83
N ILE A 41 15.50 -7.65 17.86
CA ILE A 41 15.43 -7.11 16.51
C ILE A 41 14.05 -7.42 15.87
N PHE A 42 13.56 -8.64 16.02
CA PHE A 42 12.24 -9.03 15.52
C PHE A 42 11.12 -8.18 16.14
N VAL A 43 11.12 -8.01 17.47
CA VAL A 43 10.12 -7.19 18.17
C VAL A 43 10.19 -5.75 17.72
N ILE A 44 11.38 -5.15 17.64
CA ILE A 44 11.56 -3.78 17.15
C ILE A 44 11.00 -3.64 15.73
N THR A 45 11.30 -4.59 14.84
CA THR A 45 10.80 -4.57 13.46
C THR A 45 9.28 -4.61 13.42
N VAL A 46 8.64 -5.50 14.20
CA VAL A 46 7.18 -5.57 14.29
C VAL A 46 6.58 -4.27 14.82
N VAL A 47 7.18 -3.68 15.86
CA VAL A 47 6.73 -2.40 16.43
C VAL A 47 6.85 -1.27 15.40
N VAL A 48 7.98 -1.18 14.69
CA VAL A 48 8.20 -0.17 13.65
C VAL A 48 7.15 -0.31 12.53
N ILE A 49 6.87 -1.53 12.08
CA ILE A 49 5.83 -1.77 11.07
C ILE A 49 4.47 -1.31 11.59
N ARG A 50 4.09 -1.69 12.81
CA ARG A 50 2.81 -1.30 13.42
C ARG A 50 2.64 0.21 13.60
N LEU A 51 3.71 0.90 14.00
CA LEU A 51 3.70 2.36 14.18
C LEU A 51 3.74 3.11 12.84
N SER A 52 4.16 2.45 11.77
CA SER A 52 4.22 3.02 10.43
C SER A 52 2.88 2.93 9.67
N VAL A 53 1.93 2.15 10.17
CA VAL A 53 0.57 2.11 9.62
C VAL A 53 -0.14 3.39 10.04
N PRO A 54 -0.50 4.29 9.11
CA PRO A 54 -1.27 5.48 9.44
C PRO A 54 -2.59 5.05 10.08
N LYS A 55 -3.03 5.76 11.10
CA LYS A 55 -4.41 5.61 11.56
C LYS A 55 -5.31 6.11 10.44
N ASP A 56 -6.41 5.41 10.21
CA ASP A 56 -7.46 5.81 9.28
C ASP A 56 -7.90 7.25 9.60
N ASP A 57 -7.28 8.21 8.93
CA ASP A 57 -7.75 9.58 8.92
C ASP A 57 -8.88 9.62 7.89
N LYS A 58 -10.13 9.69 8.37
CA LYS A 58 -11.35 9.81 7.58
C LYS A 58 -11.45 11.19 6.87
N LYS A 59 -10.33 11.73 6.42
CA LYS A 59 -10.32 12.95 5.64
C LYS A 59 -10.65 12.64 4.20
N SER A 60 -11.49 13.48 3.60
CA SER A 60 -11.69 13.45 2.16
C SER A 60 -10.36 13.64 1.46
N LEU A 61 -9.97 12.68 0.65
CA LEU A 61 -8.76 12.71 -0.18
C LEU A 61 -9.11 13.29 -1.54
N ASP A 62 -8.15 13.99 -2.16
CA ASP A 62 -8.29 14.40 -3.56
C ASP A 62 -8.04 13.20 -4.47
N PHE A 63 -7.03 12.37 -4.14
CA PHE A 63 -6.70 11.16 -4.87
C PHE A 63 -6.55 9.94 -3.96
N LEU A 64 -7.06 8.80 -4.40
CA LEU A 64 -6.86 7.49 -3.78
C LEU A 64 -6.10 6.57 -4.74
N VAL A 65 -4.82 6.31 -4.47
CA VAL A 65 -3.97 5.42 -5.27
C VAL A 65 -4.13 3.99 -4.80
N ILE A 66 -4.64 3.11 -5.68
CA ILE A 66 -4.79 1.68 -5.43
C ILE A 66 -3.66 0.94 -6.15
N LEU A 67 -2.77 0.33 -5.38
CA LEU A 67 -1.65 -0.42 -5.94
C LEU A 67 -2.06 -1.86 -6.29
N GLY A 68 -1.63 -2.37 -7.42
CA GLY A 68 -1.81 -3.75 -7.83
C GLY A 68 -1.22 -4.77 -6.84
N ALA A 69 -1.75 -5.99 -6.83
CA ALA A 69 -1.43 -7.04 -5.86
C ALA A 69 -1.27 -8.44 -6.47
N LYS A 70 -0.87 -8.54 -7.74
CA LYS A 70 -0.83 -9.81 -8.50
C LYS A 70 -2.18 -10.53 -8.40
N THR A 71 -3.13 -10.01 -9.11
CA THR A 71 -4.52 -10.42 -9.05
C THR A 71 -4.75 -11.84 -9.54
N ASP A 72 -5.40 -12.61 -8.69
CA ASP A 72 -6.08 -13.84 -9.07
C ASP A 72 -7.59 -13.57 -8.86
N PHE A 73 -8.25 -12.92 -9.83
CA PHE A 73 -9.68 -12.59 -9.75
C PHE A 73 -10.55 -13.85 -9.68
N ASP A 74 -10.01 -15.03 -10.02
CA ASP A 74 -10.72 -16.31 -9.89
C ASP A 74 -10.92 -16.72 -8.42
N LYS A 75 -10.18 -16.10 -7.48
CA LYS A 75 -10.31 -16.35 -6.04
C LYS A 75 -11.04 -15.21 -5.36
N LYS A 76 -12.27 -15.48 -4.90
CA LYS A 76 -13.11 -14.52 -4.14
C LYS A 76 -12.43 -13.89 -2.90
N GLU A 77 -11.39 -14.48 -2.38
CA GLU A 77 -10.63 -14.06 -1.19
C GLU A 77 -9.23 -13.55 -1.55
N SER A 78 -9.05 -12.97 -2.74
CA SER A 78 -7.75 -12.39 -3.09
C SER A 78 -7.52 -11.06 -2.37
N ASP A 79 -6.27 -10.81 -1.99
CA ASP A 79 -5.83 -9.53 -1.39
C ASP A 79 -6.23 -8.31 -2.23
N CYS A 80 -6.33 -8.50 -3.54
CA CYS A 80 -6.76 -7.46 -4.48
C CYS A 80 -8.25 -7.13 -4.31
N ILE A 81 -9.12 -8.15 -4.29
CA ILE A 81 -10.57 -7.95 -4.12
C ILE A 81 -10.86 -7.26 -2.80
N TYR A 82 -10.24 -7.70 -1.70
CA TYR A 82 -10.39 -7.02 -0.41
C TYR A 82 -10.00 -5.54 -0.48
N ARG A 83 -8.94 -5.22 -1.20
CA ARG A 83 -8.49 -3.84 -1.40
C ARG A 83 -9.49 -3.03 -2.23
N LEU A 84 -10.03 -3.60 -3.30
CA LEU A 84 -11.04 -2.95 -4.13
C LEU A 84 -12.35 -2.71 -3.37
N GLU A 85 -12.80 -3.67 -2.56
CA GLU A 85 -13.98 -3.49 -1.71
C GLU A 85 -13.77 -2.35 -0.69
N LYS A 86 -12.56 -2.23 -0.10
CA LYS A 86 -12.22 -1.09 0.76
C LYS A 86 -12.18 0.24 0.03
N ALA A 87 -11.75 0.25 -1.23
CA ALA A 87 -11.84 1.44 -2.07
C ALA A 87 -13.29 1.86 -2.31
N ILE A 88 -14.17 0.90 -2.61
CA ILE A 88 -15.60 1.15 -2.82
C ILE A 88 -16.23 1.73 -1.56
N ASP A 89 -15.98 1.12 -0.38
CA ASP A 89 -16.47 1.64 0.90
C ASP A 89 -16.06 3.12 1.08
N TYR A 90 -14.77 3.42 0.84
CA TYR A 90 -14.23 4.77 0.99
C TYR A 90 -14.84 5.78 0.00
N ILE A 91 -14.96 5.42 -1.29
CA ILE A 91 -15.51 6.29 -2.33
C ILE A 91 -17.00 6.59 -2.09
N ASN A 92 -17.77 5.63 -1.62
CA ASN A 92 -19.16 5.84 -1.27
C ASN A 92 -19.34 6.88 -0.15
N GLU A 93 -18.37 6.96 0.77
CA GLU A 93 -18.34 7.98 1.82
C GLU A 93 -17.72 9.31 1.32
N ASN A 94 -16.91 9.29 0.24
CA ASN A 94 -16.15 10.43 -0.28
C ASN A 94 -16.24 10.51 -1.82
N PRO A 95 -17.40 10.86 -2.38
CA PRO A 95 -17.66 10.76 -3.83
C PRO A 95 -16.85 11.74 -4.70
N GLY A 96 -16.18 12.74 -4.10
CA GLY A 96 -15.30 13.69 -4.80
C GLY A 96 -13.84 13.21 -4.96
N THR A 97 -13.49 12.01 -4.47
CA THR A 97 -12.13 11.49 -4.58
C THR A 97 -11.89 10.83 -5.93
N ILE A 98 -10.81 11.20 -6.62
CA ILE A 98 -10.37 10.53 -7.86
C ILE A 98 -9.56 9.28 -7.52
N ILE A 99 -9.90 8.17 -8.17
CA ILE A 99 -9.22 6.89 -7.99
C ILE A 99 -8.10 6.78 -9.02
N VAL A 100 -6.89 6.44 -8.56
CA VAL A 100 -5.75 6.12 -9.42
C VAL A 100 -5.41 4.65 -9.24
N ILE A 101 -5.60 3.83 -10.26
CA ILE A 101 -5.30 2.40 -10.23
C ILE A 101 -3.98 2.17 -10.94
N SER A 102 -3.00 1.57 -10.27
CA SER A 102 -1.70 1.32 -10.86
C SER A 102 -1.30 -0.14 -10.76
N GLY A 103 -0.98 -0.73 -11.92
CA GLY A 103 -0.55 -2.12 -12.05
C GLY A 103 -0.41 -2.52 -13.52
N GLY A 104 0.78 -2.95 -13.91
CA GLY A 104 1.10 -3.27 -15.29
C GLY A 104 0.75 -4.69 -15.71
N MET A 105 1.43 -5.15 -16.77
CA MET A 105 1.19 -6.45 -17.38
C MET A 105 1.62 -7.61 -16.48
N GLN A 106 0.73 -8.54 -16.27
CA GLN A 106 0.97 -9.79 -15.57
C GLN A 106 1.55 -10.88 -16.49
N LYS A 107 2.06 -11.97 -15.89
CA LYS A 107 2.61 -13.11 -16.64
C LYS A 107 1.60 -13.82 -17.57
N ASN A 108 0.31 -13.68 -17.27
CA ASN A 108 -0.80 -14.23 -18.08
C ASN A 108 -1.17 -13.35 -19.28
N GLY A 109 -0.47 -12.22 -19.49
CA GLY A 109 -0.73 -11.25 -20.56
C GLY A 109 -1.87 -10.27 -20.28
N LYS A 110 -2.49 -10.32 -19.11
CA LYS A 110 -3.51 -9.35 -18.70
C LYS A 110 -2.87 -8.16 -18.00
N ILE A 111 -3.50 -6.99 -18.12
CA ILE A 111 -3.09 -5.77 -17.43
C ILE A 111 -3.88 -5.66 -16.14
N GLU A 112 -3.19 -5.70 -15.03
CA GLU A 112 -3.80 -5.77 -13.69
C GLU A 112 -4.69 -4.57 -13.39
N SER A 113 -4.23 -3.36 -13.69
CA SER A 113 -4.98 -2.13 -13.43
C SER A 113 -6.27 -2.04 -14.23
N LEU A 114 -6.33 -2.60 -15.45
CA LEU A 114 -7.56 -2.65 -16.24
C LEU A 114 -8.59 -3.60 -15.62
N GLU A 115 -8.17 -4.81 -15.20
CA GLU A 115 -9.07 -5.75 -14.52
C GLU A 115 -9.60 -5.16 -13.19
N MET A 116 -8.76 -4.40 -12.47
CA MET A 116 -9.19 -3.69 -11.25
C MET A 116 -10.20 -2.57 -11.56
N ALA A 117 -9.98 -1.81 -12.64
CA ALA A 117 -10.90 -0.76 -13.07
C ALA A 117 -12.27 -1.33 -13.46
N ASP A 118 -12.29 -2.39 -14.27
CA ASP A 118 -13.51 -3.08 -14.66
C ASP A 118 -14.30 -3.55 -13.43
N TYR A 119 -13.61 -4.11 -12.43
CA TYR A 119 -14.22 -4.54 -11.18
C TYR A 119 -14.92 -3.39 -10.43
N LEU A 120 -14.31 -2.20 -10.37
CA LEU A 120 -14.90 -1.03 -9.72
C LEU A 120 -16.10 -0.49 -10.51
N ILE A 121 -16.00 -0.42 -11.84
CA ILE A 121 -17.07 0.03 -12.74
C ILE A 121 -18.30 -0.89 -12.64
N GLU A 122 -18.10 -2.22 -12.62
CA GLU A 122 -19.18 -3.21 -12.43
C GLU A 122 -19.93 -3.01 -11.10
N ARG A 123 -19.29 -2.39 -10.10
CA ARG A 123 -19.89 -2.08 -8.78
C ARG A 123 -20.41 -0.66 -8.66
N GLY A 124 -20.51 0.06 -9.78
CA GLY A 124 -21.16 1.36 -9.86
C GLY A 124 -20.25 2.56 -9.62
N ILE A 125 -18.93 2.38 -9.58
CA ILE A 125 -18.01 3.52 -9.56
C ILE A 125 -17.94 4.12 -10.98
N ASP A 126 -18.11 5.45 -11.04
CA ASP A 126 -18.08 6.17 -12.31
C ASP A 126 -16.69 6.07 -12.97
N ARG A 127 -16.69 5.73 -14.27
CA ARG A 127 -15.46 5.61 -15.06
C ARG A 127 -14.67 6.92 -15.13
N ASP A 128 -15.35 8.06 -15.10
CA ASP A 128 -14.72 9.38 -15.18
C ASP A 128 -13.96 9.74 -13.91
N ASN A 129 -14.23 9.05 -12.80
CA ASN A 129 -13.48 9.18 -11.55
C ASN A 129 -12.29 8.22 -11.44
N ILE A 130 -11.99 7.44 -12.49
CA ILE A 130 -10.93 6.41 -12.47
C ILE A 130 -9.82 6.75 -13.47
N LEU A 131 -8.62 6.96 -12.96
CA LEU A 131 -7.39 7.05 -13.74
C LEU A 131 -6.66 5.70 -13.70
N VAL A 132 -6.20 5.21 -14.86
CA VAL A 132 -5.58 3.88 -14.96
C VAL A 132 -4.16 3.98 -15.47
N GLU A 133 -3.21 3.47 -14.69
CA GLU A 133 -1.80 3.37 -15.02
C GLU A 133 -1.46 1.91 -15.35
N VAL A 134 -0.85 1.65 -16.50
CA VAL A 134 -0.72 0.29 -17.09
C VAL A 134 0.73 -0.16 -17.33
N GLU A 135 1.72 0.71 -17.10
CA GLU A 135 3.12 0.47 -17.50
C GLU A 135 4.02 -0.02 -16.36
N SER A 136 3.57 0.13 -15.12
CA SER A 136 4.39 -0.16 -13.95
C SER A 136 4.64 -1.66 -13.73
N HIS A 137 5.87 -2.00 -13.31
CA HIS A 137 6.30 -3.36 -13.01
C HIS A 137 6.67 -3.59 -11.52
N ASN A 138 6.72 -2.54 -10.73
CA ASN A 138 7.08 -2.59 -9.31
C ASN A 138 6.49 -1.41 -8.53
N THR A 139 6.50 -1.51 -7.19
CA THR A 139 5.91 -0.49 -6.31
C THR A 139 6.47 0.92 -6.52
N ARG A 140 7.74 1.06 -6.90
CA ARG A 140 8.33 2.37 -7.15
C ARG A 140 7.77 2.99 -8.43
N GLU A 141 7.68 2.22 -9.49
CA GLU A 141 7.09 2.66 -10.78
C GLU A 141 5.60 2.96 -10.60
N ASN A 142 4.87 2.10 -9.87
CA ASN A 142 3.47 2.36 -9.54
C ASN A 142 3.29 3.79 -9.00
N LEU A 143 4.07 4.18 -8.00
CA LEU A 143 3.93 5.50 -7.37
C LEU A 143 4.43 6.65 -8.26
N ILE A 144 5.52 6.46 -9.02
CA ILE A 144 6.04 7.48 -9.94
C ILE A 144 5.04 7.75 -11.06
N TYR A 145 4.52 6.70 -11.69
CA TYR A 145 3.61 6.84 -12.82
C TYR A 145 2.22 7.30 -12.36
N SER A 146 1.75 6.84 -11.19
CA SER A 146 0.53 7.39 -10.59
C SER A 146 0.66 8.89 -10.32
N LYS A 147 1.83 9.35 -9.80
CA LYS A 147 2.05 10.79 -9.57
C LYS A 147 2.00 11.56 -10.90
N ALA A 148 2.71 11.11 -11.92
CA ALA A 148 2.68 11.76 -13.23
C ALA A 148 1.27 11.83 -13.83
N LEU A 149 0.46 10.78 -13.62
CA LEU A 149 -0.93 10.74 -14.08
C LEU A 149 -1.82 11.74 -13.33
N MET A 150 -1.64 11.88 -12.02
CA MET A 150 -2.33 12.89 -11.20
C MET A 150 -1.92 14.31 -11.59
N ASP A 151 -0.61 14.56 -11.78
CA ASP A 151 -0.09 15.87 -12.19
C ASP A 151 -0.70 16.28 -13.55
N ASN A 152 -0.76 15.37 -14.54
CA ASN A 152 -1.40 15.62 -15.84
C ASN A 152 -2.89 15.91 -15.73
N TYR A 153 -3.61 15.11 -14.92
CA TYR A 153 -5.05 15.33 -14.67
C TYR A 153 -5.31 16.74 -14.10
N ASN A 154 -4.51 17.17 -13.14
CA ASN A 154 -4.65 18.50 -12.54
C ASN A 154 -4.34 19.62 -13.54
N GLU A 155 -3.32 19.46 -14.41
CA GLU A 155 -3.04 20.44 -15.47
C GLU A 155 -4.21 20.55 -16.46
N GLU A 156 -4.80 19.42 -16.88
CA GLU A 156 -5.96 19.42 -17.77
C GLU A 156 -7.17 20.11 -17.12
N MET A 157 -7.44 19.83 -15.84
CA MET A 157 -8.54 20.45 -15.10
C MET A 157 -8.33 21.96 -14.95
N LYS A 158 -7.09 22.41 -14.71
CA LYS A 158 -6.74 23.82 -14.64
C LYS A 158 -6.95 24.53 -15.97
N ILE A 159 -6.48 23.94 -17.08
CA ILE A 159 -6.66 24.48 -18.43
C ILE A 159 -8.15 24.61 -18.76
N ASN A 160 -8.97 23.61 -18.44
CA ASN A 160 -10.40 23.65 -18.66
C ASN A 160 -11.09 24.75 -17.83
N THR A 161 -10.70 24.90 -16.56
CA THR A 161 -11.21 25.95 -15.69
C THR A 161 -10.86 27.34 -16.21
N ASP A 162 -9.61 27.57 -16.60
CA ASP A 162 -9.14 28.85 -17.19
C ASP A 162 -9.88 29.17 -18.51
N PHE A 163 -10.18 28.16 -19.33
CA PHE A 163 -10.95 28.32 -20.55
C PHE A 163 -12.40 28.76 -20.29
N ILE A 164 -13.04 28.12 -19.31
CA ILE A 164 -14.43 28.46 -18.91
C ILE A 164 -14.50 29.89 -18.35
N ILE A 165 -13.55 30.26 -17.48
CA ILE A 165 -13.47 31.61 -16.91
C ILE A 165 -13.29 32.67 -18.01
N ARG A 166 -12.36 32.44 -18.96
CA ARG A 166 -12.08 33.41 -20.05
C ARG A 166 -13.25 33.61 -20.99
N ASN A 167 -14.08 32.58 -21.18
CA ASN A 167 -15.21 32.64 -22.13
C ASN A 167 -16.56 32.89 -21.45
N ASP A 168 -16.58 33.12 -20.12
CA ASP A 168 -17.80 33.36 -19.33
C ASP A 168 -18.92 32.33 -19.57
N ILE A 169 -18.53 31.05 -19.66
CA ILE A 169 -19.41 29.93 -20.07
C ILE A 169 -20.31 29.47 -18.91
N GLY A 170 -20.11 29.97 -17.70
CA GLY A 170 -20.95 29.61 -16.55
C GLY A 170 -20.27 29.84 -15.19
N PRO A 171 -20.98 29.57 -14.09
CA PRO A 171 -20.41 29.72 -12.76
C PRO A 171 -19.28 28.68 -12.56
N VAL A 172 -18.08 29.13 -12.31
CA VAL A 172 -16.93 28.31 -11.96
C VAL A 172 -16.68 28.44 -10.47
N GLU A 173 -16.72 27.36 -9.75
CA GLU A 173 -16.21 27.30 -8.39
C GLU A 173 -14.66 27.31 -8.46
N VAL A 174 -14.07 28.46 -8.24
CA VAL A 174 -12.61 28.58 -8.17
C VAL A 174 -12.16 27.90 -6.88
N VAL A 175 -11.71 26.66 -6.97
CA VAL A 175 -11.07 25.98 -5.85
C VAL A 175 -9.69 26.59 -5.67
N GLU A 176 -9.47 27.31 -4.55
CA GLU A 176 -8.12 27.76 -4.19
C GLU A 176 -7.15 26.57 -4.18
N ALA A 177 -5.97 26.78 -4.76
CA ALA A 177 -4.89 25.77 -4.79
C ALA A 177 -4.53 25.39 -3.35
N ARG A 178 -5.04 24.27 -2.88
CA ARG A 178 -4.67 23.66 -1.60
C ARG A 178 -3.68 22.50 -1.87
N PRO A 179 -2.80 22.18 -0.91
CA PRO A 179 -1.95 20.99 -1.05
C PRO A 179 -2.82 19.75 -1.24
N GLU A 180 -2.51 18.99 -2.27
CA GLU A 180 -3.24 17.76 -2.60
C GLU A 180 -3.11 16.73 -1.49
N THR A 181 -4.23 16.11 -1.16
CA THR A 181 -4.28 15.01 -0.20
C THR A 181 -4.35 13.67 -0.94
N ILE A 182 -3.27 12.90 -0.87
CA ILE A 182 -3.14 11.62 -1.57
C ILE A 182 -3.15 10.48 -0.56
N GLY A 183 -4.07 9.53 -0.72
CA GLY A 183 -4.10 8.28 0.01
C GLY A 183 -3.51 7.13 -0.81
N ILE A 184 -2.85 6.19 -0.14
CA ILE A 184 -2.34 4.97 -0.79
C ILE A 184 -3.02 3.76 -0.16
N LEU A 185 -3.75 3.02 -0.96
CA LEU A 185 -4.42 1.79 -0.55
C LEU A 185 -3.59 0.57 -0.95
N THR A 186 -3.07 -0.13 0.05
CA THR A 186 -2.26 -1.34 -0.13
C THR A 186 -2.37 -2.24 1.11
N ASN A 187 -1.84 -3.46 1.07
CA ASN A 187 -1.87 -4.37 2.20
C ASN A 187 -0.88 -3.95 3.29
N ASP A 188 -1.16 -4.29 4.55
CA ASP A 188 -0.39 -3.89 5.74
C ASP A 188 1.11 -4.16 5.60
N PHE A 189 1.50 -5.30 5.03
CA PHE A 189 2.91 -5.68 4.86
C PHE A 189 3.62 -4.90 3.74
N HIS A 190 2.89 -4.23 2.84
CA HIS A 190 3.44 -3.38 1.78
C HIS A 190 3.42 -1.89 2.13
N ILE A 191 2.64 -1.47 3.12
CA ILE A 191 2.41 -0.05 3.45
C ILE A 191 3.72 0.66 3.80
N PHE A 192 4.58 0.02 4.59
CA PHE A 192 5.87 0.59 4.97
C PHE A 192 6.74 0.88 3.74
N ARG A 193 6.79 -0.04 2.78
CA ARG A 193 7.56 0.14 1.54
C ARG A 193 6.96 1.24 0.67
N ALA A 194 5.64 1.27 0.50
CA ALA A 194 4.95 2.30 -0.26
C ALA A 194 5.20 3.69 0.33
N MET A 195 5.07 3.84 1.66
CA MET A 195 5.35 5.09 2.38
C MET A 195 6.80 5.57 2.24
N GLN A 196 7.78 4.66 2.27
CA GLN A 196 9.19 5.01 2.08
C GLN A 196 9.48 5.52 0.66
N VAL A 197 8.80 4.97 -0.34
CA VAL A 197 8.92 5.44 -1.72
C VAL A 197 8.20 6.78 -1.89
N ALA A 198 6.97 6.90 -1.40
CA ALA A 198 6.19 8.15 -1.48
C ALA A 198 6.94 9.34 -0.86
N LYS A 199 7.52 9.17 0.34
CA LYS A 199 8.33 10.22 1.00
C LYS A 199 9.57 10.68 0.21
N LYS A 200 10.06 9.89 -0.74
CA LYS A 200 11.19 10.25 -1.60
C LYS A 200 10.75 10.97 -2.88
N LEU A 201 9.47 10.90 -3.19
CA LEU A 201 8.89 11.54 -4.37
C LEU A 201 8.33 12.94 -4.06
N GLY A 202 8.21 13.29 -2.79
CA GLY A 202 7.72 14.61 -2.30
C GLY A 202 6.33 14.47 -1.78
#